data_76f3e017b29500b27960c4ebad1da94c
#
_entry.id   76f3e017b29500b27960c4ebad1da94c
#
_cell.length_a   1.000
_cell.length_b   1.000
_cell.length_c   1.000
_cell.angle_alpha   90.00
_cell.angle_beta   90.00
_cell.angle_gamma   90.00
#
_symmetry.space_group_name_H-M   'P 1'
#
loop_
_entity.id
_entity.type
_entity.pdbx_description
1 polymer ?
#
loop_
_entity_poly.entity_id
_entity_poly.type
_entity_poly.pdbx_seq_one_letter_code
_entity_poly.pdbx_strand_id
1 'polypeptide(L)'
;VHDFFAGDYTGDVDDMVLRRGGQAPDWAYNLAVVVDDAFQGVDQVVRGRDLLSSAPRQAYLAGLLGIEAPDYVHVPLVLGPTGRRLAKRDGAVTLREMLHDATPGEVVSRLAVSLGFGPVSSAAELLEVFDPAVLSGEDYVWG
;
A
#
# COMPACT_ATOMS: atom_id res chain seq x y z
N VAL A 1 -0.88 5.40 -15.83
CA VAL A 1 -0.06 4.42 -15.10
C VAL A 1 -0.61 3.03 -15.30
N HIS A 2 0.26 2.05 -15.22
CA HIS A 2 -0.15 0.65 -15.16
C HIS A 2 -0.19 0.19 -13.70
N ASP A 3 -1.29 -0.46 -13.31
CA ASP A 3 -1.50 -0.95 -11.95
C ASP A 3 -1.95 -2.41 -11.97
N PHE A 4 -1.40 -3.23 -11.08
CA PHE A 4 -1.66 -4.67 -11.06
C PHE A 4 -3.16 -5.01 -10.92
N PHE A 5 -3.88 -4.30 -10.04
CA PHE A 5 -5.30 -4.56 -9.80
C PHE A 5 -6.23 -3.70 -10.67
N ALA A 6 -5.87 -2.45 -10.91
CA ALA A 6 -6.72 -1.52 -11.65
C ALA A 6 -6.47 -1.55 -13.18
N GLY A 7 -5.41 -2.22 -13.65
CA GLY A 7 -4.98 -2.20 -15.04
C GLY A 7 -4.46 -0.83 -15.48
N ASP A 8 -4.75 -0.43 -16.69
CA ASP A 8 -4.38 0.89 -17.19
C ASP A 8 -5.28 1.95 -16.55
N TYR A 9 -4.71 2.69 -15.60
CA TYR A 9 -5.42 3.72 -14.85
C TYR A 9 -5.03 5.12 -15.31
N THR A 10 -6.04 5.91 -15.67
CA THR A 10 -5.89 7.32 -16.04
C THR A 10 -6.57 8.19 -14.98
N GLY A 11 -5.88 9.21 -14.52
CA GLY A 11 -6.39 10.16 -13.54
C GLY A 11 -5.95 11.58 -13.86
N ASP A 12 -6.62 12.54 -13.22
CA ASP A 12 -6.32 13.96 -13.40
C ASP A 12 -4.92 14.32 -12.87
N VAL A 13 -4.24 15.19 -13.61
CA VAL A 13 -3.01 15.83 -13.18
C VAL A 13 -3.34 17.30 -12.89
N ASP A 14 -3.73 17.56 -11.67
CA ASP A 14 -4.06 18.88 -11.14
C ASP A 14 -2.95 19.41 -10.20
N ASP A 15 -3.23 20.52 -9.54
CA ASP A 15 -2.30 21.12 -8.57
C ASP A 15 -1.98 20.17 -7.43
N MET A 16 -0.68 20.06 -7.14
CA MET A 16 -0.19 19.19 -6.09
C MET A 16 0.85 19.92 -5.24
N VAL A 17 0.76 19.77 -3.92
CA VAL A 17 1.72 20.36 -3.00
C VAL A 17 3.03 19.58 -3.08
N LEU A 18 4.11 20.27 -3.48
CA LEU A 18 5.47 19.73 -3.51
C LEU A 18 6.31 20.16 -2.31
N ARG A 19 5.98 21.32 -1.73
CA ARG A 19 6.64 21.84 -0.54
C ARG A 19 5.61 22.39 0.43
N ARG A 20 5.71 22.01 1.68
CA ARG A 20 4.83 22.50 2.74
C ARG A 20 5.16 23.94 3.06
N GLY A 21 4.15 24.75 3.30
CA GLY A 21 4.32 26.12 3.79
C GLY A 21 4.59 26.18 5.29
N GLY A 22 4.86 27.37 5.81
CA GLY A 22 5.03 27.62 7.23
C GLY A 22 6.46 28.03 7.62
N GLN A 23 6.73 28.09 8.93
CA GLN A 23 8.02 28.55 9.47
C GLN A 23 9.15 27.51 9.28
N ALA A 24 8.81 26.23 9.17
CA ALA A 24 9.74 25.16 8.86
C ALA A 24 9.22 24.39 7.62
N PRO A 25 9.45 24.93 6.42
CA PRO A 25 8.96 24.31 5.20
C PRO A 25 9.72 23.04 4.89
N ASP A 26 8.99 21.92 4.81
CA ASP A 26 9.49 20.61 4.42
C ASP A 26 8.99 20.21 3.03
N TRP A 27 9.69 19.27 2.41
CA TRP A 27 9.20 18.63 1.18
C TRP A 27 7.91 17.84 1.46
N ALA A 28 6.94 17.99 0.58
CA ALA A 28 5.70 17.24 0.70
C ALA A 28 5.90 15.80 0.22
N TYR A 29 5.07 14.89 0.71
CA TYR A 29 5.11 13.46 0.40
C TYR A 29 5.22 13.17 -1.11
N ASN A 30 4.42 13.85 -1.94
CA ASN A 30 4.40 13.58 -3.38
C ASN A 30 5.76 13.83 -4.07
N LEU A 31 6.51 14.84 -3.63
CA LEU A 31 7.86 15.05 -4.16
C LEU A 31 8.86 14.09 -3.54
N ALA A 32 8.79 13.92 -2.22
CA ALA A 32 9.73 13.08 -1.49
C ALA A 32 9.68 11.64 -2.00
N VAL A 33 8.49 11.05 -2.12
CA VAL A 33 8.35 9.65 -2.57
C VAL A 33 8.88 9.44 -3.99
N VAL A 34 8.63 10.35 -4.93
CA VAL A 34 9.11 10.21 -6.31
C VAL A 34 10.64 10.29 -6.37
N VAL A 35 11.24 11.22 -5.63
CA VAL A 35 12.70 11.41 -5.65
C VAL A 35 13.42 10.31 -4.87
N ASP A 36 12.91 9.96 -3.68
CA ASP A 36 13.55 8.99 -2.80
C ASP A 36 13.43 7.56 -3.37
N ASP A 37 12.29 7.20 -3.93
CA ASP A 37 12.10 5.90 -4.59
C ASP A 37 13.05 5.76 -5.78
N ALA A 38 13.16 6.78 -6.63
CA ALA A 38 14.10 6.78 -7.75
C ALA A 38 15.55 6.67 -7.28
N PHE A 39 15.94 7.42 -6.23
CA PHE A 39 17.28 7.37 -5.66
C PHE A 39 17.61 5.99 -5.08
N GLN A 40 16.63 5.29 -4.52
CA GLN A 40 16.77 3.94 -3.96
C GLN A 40 16.64 2.83 -5.02
N GLY A 41 16.31 3.15 -6.26
CA GLY A 41 16.12 2.18 -7.33
C GLY A 41 14.84 1.35 -7.18
N VAL A 42 13.79 1.95 -6.60
CA VAL A 42 12.47 1.31 -6.49
C VAL A 42 11.82 1.29 -7.87
N ASP A 43 11.55 0.10 -8.37
CA ASP A 43 10.91 -0.15 -9.67
C ASP A 43 9.44 -0.58 -9.54
N GLN A 44 9.00 -0.99 -8.34
CA GLN A 44 7.62 -1.34 -8.05
C GLN A 44 7.14 -0.76 -6.71
N VAL A 45 6.00 -0.06 -6.72
CA VAL A 45 5.37 0.52 -5.53
C VAL A 45 4.12 -0.26 -5.14
N VAL A 46 4.19 -0.93 -3.98
CA VAL A 46 3.04 -1.64 -3.37
C VAL A 46 2.47 -0.79 -2.24
N ARG A 47 1.20 -0.37 -2.36
CA ARG A 47 0.55 0.48 -1.35
C ARG A 47 -0.98 0.35 -1.37
N GLY A 48 -1.68 0.95 -0.41
CA GLY A 48 -3.14 0.90 -0.36
C GLY A 48 -3.81 1.62 -1.54
N ARG A 49 -4.91 1.05 -2.04
CA ARG A 49 -5.66 1.60 -3.18
C ARG A 49 -6.25 2.99 -2.97
N ASP A 50 -6.32 3.47 -1.75
CA ASP A 50 -6.68 4.85 -1.43
C ASP A 50 -5.71 5.89 -1.99
N LEU A 51 -4.51 5.46 -2.40
CA LEU A 51 -3.51 6.29 -3.07
C LEU A 51 -3.48 6.14 -4.60
N LEU A 52 -4.34 5.30 -5.18
CA LEU A 52 -4.38 5.06 -6.63
C LEU A 52 -4.55 6.37 -7.42
N SER A 53 -5.46 7.24 -6.97
CA SER A 53 -5.70 8.53 -7.63
C SER A 53 -4.51 9.49 -7.60
N SER A 54 -3.50 9.23 -6.77
CA SER A 54 -2.27 10.03 -6.72
C SER A 54 -1.20 9.53 -7.69
N ALA A 55 -1.29 8.28 -8.16
CA ALA A 55 -0.27 7.67 -9.01
C ALA A 55 -0.07 8.41 -10.35
N PRO A 56 -1.12 8.84 -11.10
CA PRO A 56 -0.92 9.60 -12.34
C PRO A 56 -0.17 10.90 -12.14
N ARG A 57 -0.44 11.64 -11.06
CA ARG A 57 0.28 12.88 -10.71
C ARG A 57 1.73 12.63 -10.38
N GLN A 58 2.02 11.56 -9.63
CA GLN A 58 3.39 11.18 -9.26
C GLN A 58 4.16 10.69 -10.48
N ALA A 59 3.55 9.91 -11.35
CA ALA A 59 4.16 9.48 -12.61
C ALA A 59 4.43 10.66 -13.55
N TYR A 60 3.52 11.62 -13.64
CA TYR A 60 3.74 12.86 -14.40
C TYR A 60 4.91 13.68 -13.83
N LEU A 61 4.96 13.83 -12.50
CA LEU A 61 6.08 14.50 -11.83
C LEU A 61 7.41 13.79 -12.09
N ALA A 62 7.44 12.45 -12.02
CA ALA A 62 8.62 11.65 -12.36
C ALA A 62 9.10 11.98 -13.79
N GLY A 63 8.19 11.98 -14.77
CA GLY A 63 8.51 12.34 -16.14
C GLY A 63 9.09 13.75 -16.30
N LEU A 64 8.55 14.74 -15.56
CA LEU A 64 9.10 16.11 -15.56
C LEU A 64 10.51 16.19 -14.95
N LEU A 65 10.84 15.28 -14.04
CA LEU A 65 12.17 15.19 -13.42
C LEU A 65 13.14 14.29 -14.20
N GLY A 66 12.70 13.69 -15.31
CA GLY A 66 13.49 12.72 -16.09
C GLY A 66 13.68 11.37 -15.38
N ILE A 67 12.77 11.03 -14.47
CA ILE A 67 12.72 9.79 -13.72
C ILE A 67 11.71 8.86 -14.40
N GLU A 68 12.05 7.58 -14.53
CA GLU A 68 11.11 6.55 -14.98
C GLU A 68 10.10 6.26 -13.83
N ALA A 69 8.81 6.25 -14.16
CA ALA A 69 7.79 5.92 -13.18
C ALA A 69 7.83 4.42 -12.86
N PRO A 70 7.66 4.02 -11.58
CA PRO A 70 7.61 2.61 -11.20
C PRO A 70 6.31 1.95 -11.66
N ASP A 71 6.28 0.63 -11.67
CA ASP A 71 5.04 -0.13 -11.70
C ASP A 71 4.28 0.01 -10.38
N TYR A 72 2.95 -0.04 -10.45
CA TYR A 72 2.10 0.13 -9.27
C TYR A 72 1.30 -1.13 -8.93
N VAL A 73 1.18 -1.36 -7.64
CA VAL A 73 0.30 -2.38 -7.06
C VAL A 73 -0.52 -1.73 -5.94
N HIS A 74 -1.71 -1.25 -6.28
CA HIS A 74 -2.60 -0.65 -5.29
C HIS A 74 -3.49 -1.73 -4.66
N VAL A 75 -3.03 -2.27 -3.53
CA VAL A 75 -3.71 -3.37 -2.83
C VAL A 75 -5.02 -2.91 -2.18
N PRO A 76 -6.01 -3.82 -2.04
CA PRO A 76 -7.23 -3.57 -1.31
C PRO A 76 -6.99 -3.09 0.13
N LEU A 77 -7.99 -2.43 0.70
CA LEU A 77 -7.91 -1.90 2.05
C LEU A 77 -8.38 -2.93 3.08
N VAL A 78 -7.83 -2.82 4.27
CA VAL A 78 -8.39 -3.48 5.45
C VAL A 78 -9.36 -2.51 6.11
N LEU A 79 -10.61 -2.93 6.20
CA LEU A 79 -11.70 -2.18 6.79
C LEU A 79 -12.00 -2.70 8.21
N GLY A 80 -12.42 -1.82 9.08
CA GLY A 80 -13.01 -2.22 10.36
C GLY A 80 -14.45 -2.73 10.19
N PRO A 81 -15.07 -3.23 11.29
CA PRO A 81 -16.43 -3.78 11.25
C PRO A 81 -17.51 -2.80 10.77
N THR A 82 -17.21 -1.50 10.81
CA THR A 82 -18.13 -0.44 10.34
C THR A 82 -17.96 -0.12 8.84
N GLY A 83 -17.13 -0.88 8.09
CA GLY A 83 -16.83 -0.62 6.68
C GLY A 83 -15.93 0.58 6.43
N ARG A 84 -15.34 1.18 7.48
CA ARG A 84 -14.36 2.26 7.35
C ARG A 84 -12.94 1.68 7.35
N ARG A 85 -12.02 2.35 6.65
CA ARG A 85 -10.61 2.00 6.68
C ARG A 85 -10.12 1.87 8.12
N LEU A 86 -9.49 0.74 8.43
CA LEU A 86 -8.93 0.50 9.76
C LEU A 86 -7.80 1.53 10.02
N ALA A 87 -7.99 2.37 11.03
CA ALA A 87 -7.06 3.45 11.35
C ALA A 87 -6.72 3.45 12.85
N LYS A 88 -5.58 4.03 13.21
CA LYS A 88 -5.10 4.08 14.61
C LYS A 88 -6.14 4.59 15.62
N ARG A 89 -6.99 5.54 15.21
CA ARG A 89 -8.05 6.10 16.07
C ARG A 89 -9.25 5.18 16.31
N ASP A 90 -9.38 4.14 15.48
CA ASP A 90 -10.52 3.20 15.54
C ASP A 90 -10.15 1.90 16.30
N GLY A 91 -9.06 1.94 17.10
CA GLY A 91 -8.53 0.76 17.78
C GLY A 91 -7.68 -0.06 16.83
N ALA A 92 -6.60 0.54 16.31
CA ALA A 92 -5.70 -0.14 15.38
C ALA A 92 -5.19 -1.45 15.98
N VAL A 93 -5.46 -2.54 15.31
CA VAL A 93 -4.90 -3.83 15.65
C VAL A 93 -3.41 -3.79 15.25
N THR A 94 -2.53 -3.72 16.24
CA THR A 94 -1.09 -3.81 16.02
C THR A 94 -0.61 -5.26 16.18
N LEU A 95 0.49 -5.62 15.52
CA LEU A 95 1.10 -6.94 15.74
C LEU A 95 1.38 -7.21 17.22
N ARG A 96 1.75 -6.17 18.00
CA ARG A 96 1.97 -6.29 19.44
C ARG A 96 0.70 -6.69 20.20
N GLU A 97 -0.45 -6.09 19.85
CA GLU A 97 -1.74 -6.43 20.45
C GLU A 97 -2.18 -7.83 20.06
N MET A 98 -2.03 -8.20 18.78
CA MET A 98 -2.34 -9.56 18.32
C MET A 98 -1.52 -10.63 19.07
N LEU A 99 -0.25 -10.34 19.39
CA LEU A 99 0.65 -11.26 20.11
C LEU A 99 0.34 -11.39 21.61
N HIS A 100 -0.61 -10.62 22.16
CA HIS A 100 -1.06 -10.85 23.53
C HIS A 100 -1.89 -12.14 23.64
N ASP A 101 -2.67 -12.47 22.60
CA ASP A 101 -3.63 -13.56 22.61
C ASP A 101 -3.33 -14.64 21.55
N ALA A 102 -2.29 -14.45 20.75
CA ALA A 102 -1.92 -15.36 19.66
C ALA A 102 -0.39 -15.54 19.55
N THR A 103 0.03 -16.68 19.05
CA THR A 103 1.41 -16.96 18.70
C THR A 103 1.81 -16.23 17.40
N PRO A 104 3.12 -16.01 17.13
CA PRO A 104 3.55 -15.44 15.86
C PRO A 104 3.03 -16.20 14.61
N GLY A 105 2.99 -17.54 14.69
CA GLY A 105 2.46 -18.37 13.59
C GLY A 105 0.97 -18.14 13.33
N GLU A 106 0.17 -18.04 14.40
CA GLU A 106 -1.27 -17.74 14.28
C GLU A 106 -1.51 -16.34 13.72
N VAL A 107 -0.68 -15.36 14.09
CA VAL A 107 -0.75 -14.01 13.51
C VAL A 107 -0.44 -14.03 12.02
N VAL A 108 0.63 -14.72 11.60
CA VAL A 108 0.97 -14.87 10.18
C VAL A 108 -0.14 -15.60 9.42
N SER A 109 -0.70 -16.66 10.02
CA SER A 109 -1.83 -17.40 9.45
C SER A 109 -3.04 -16.50 9.21
N ARG A 110 -3.40 -15.67 10.20
CA ARG A 110 -4.51 -14.73 10.07
C ARG A 110 -4.27 -13.69 8.98
N LEU A 111 -3.05 -13.19 8.84
CA LEU A 111 -2.69 -12.28 7.76
C LEU A 111 -2.73 -12.98 6.38
N ALA A 112 -2.25 -14.22 6.28
CA ALA A 112 -2.33 -15.01 5.05
C ALA A 112 -3.80 -15.23 4.60
N VAL A 113 -4.67 -15.59 5.54
CA VAL A 113 -6.11 -15.75 5.27
C VAL A 113 -6.74 -14.45 4.80
N SER A 114 -6.34 -13.29 5.35
CA SER A 114 -6.84 -11.99 4.89
C SER A 114 -6.41 -11.64 3.46
N LEU A 115 -5.38 -12.27 2.94
CA LEU A 115 -4.91 -12.16 1.55
C LEU A 115 -5.54 -13.19 0.60
N GLY A 116 -6.37 -14.09 1.13
CA GLY A 116 -7.00 -15.16 0.34
C GLY A 116 -6.23 -16.47 0.30
N PHE A 117 -5.12 -16.59 1.05
CA PHE A 117 -4.38 -17.86 1.17
C PHE A 117 -4.96 -18.75 2.26
N GLY A 118 -4.59 -20.04 2.22
CA GLY A 118 -4.88 -20.95 3.33
C GLY A 118 -4.08 -20.61 4.60
N PRO A 119 -4.38 -21.29 5.73
CA PRO A 119 -3.62 -21.11 6.96
C PRO A 119 -2.18 -21.58 6.75
N VAL A 120 -1.23 -20.81 7.27
CA VAL A 120 0.21 -21.10 7.26
C VAL A 120 0.78 -20.89 8.65
N SER A 121 1.92 -21.49 8.96
CA SER A 121 2.56 -21.38 10.27
C SER A 121 3.68 -20.35 10.34
N SER A 122 4.15 -19.87 9.20
CA SER A 122 5.26 -18.93 9.11
C SER A 122 5.20 -18.08 7.83
N ALA A 123 5.93 -16.96 7.82
CA ALA A 123 6.12 -16.15 6.62
C ALA A 123 6.89 -16.89 5.51
N ALA A 124 7.79 -17.81 5.88
CA ALA A 124 8.50 -18.64 4.91
C ALA A 124 7.53 -19.58 4.18
N GLU A 125 6.65 -20.25 4.93
CA GLU A 125 5.62 -21.11 4.34
C GLU A 125 4.65 -20.29 3.47
N LEU A 126 4.26 -19.09 3.89
CA LEU A 126 3.45 -18.20 3.06
C LEU A 126 4.15 -17.86 1.74
N LEU A 127 5.46 -17.60 1.78
CA LEU A 127 6.23 -17.29 0.57
C LEU A 127 6.26 -18.45 -0.43
N GLU A 128 6.29 -19.70 0.06
CA GLU A 128 6.28 -20.90 -0.79
C GLU A 128 4.97 -21.08 -1.56
N VAL A 129 3.85 -20.60 -0.99
CA VAL A 129 2.52 -20.71 -1.60
C VAL A 129 2.02 -19.40 -2.20
N PHE A 130 2.80 -18.33 -2.08
CA PHE A 130 2.41 -17.01 -2.53
C PHE A 130 2.37 -16.93 -4.06
N ASP A 131 1.19 -16.62 -4.57
CA ASP A 131 0.97 -16.31 -5.98
C ASP A 131 0.18 -14.99 -6.07
N PRO A 132 0.75 -13.92 -6.61
CA PRO A 132 0.06 -12.65 -6.73
C PRO A 132 -1.22 -12.73 -7.59
N ALA A 133 -1.32 -13.72 -8.50
CA ALA A 133 -2.50 -13.90 -9.34
C ALA A 133 -3.75 -14.34 -8.56
N VAL A 134 -3.59 -14.91 -7.36
CA VAL A 134 -4.72 -15.35 -6.51
C VAL A 134 -5.12 -14.30 -5.47
N LEU A 135 -4.40 -13.18 -5.38
CA LEU A 135 -4.76 -12.11 -4.47
C LEU A 135 -6.15 -11.55 -4.78
N SER A 136 -6.99 -11.42 -3.76
CA SER A 136 -8.29 -10.78 -3.91
C SER A 136 -8.16 -9.31 -4.25
N GLY A 137 -8.92 -8.83 -5.24
CA GLY A 137 -9.09 -7.40 -5.51
C GLY A 137 -10.08 -6.71 -4.58
N GLU A 138 -10.71 -7.41 -3.64
CA GLU A 138 -11.74 -6.90 -2.75
C GLU A 138 -11.18 -6.49 -1.38
N ASP A 139 -11.80 -5.45 -0.78
CA ASP A 139 -11.43 -5.02 0.56
C ASP A 139 -11.73 -6.12 1.60
N TYR A 140 -10.85 -6.27 2.57
CA TYR A 140 -11.00 -7.23 3.64
C TYR A 140 -11.58 -6.55 4.89
N VAL A 141 -12.65 -7.12 5.44
CA VAL A 141 -13.22 -6.65 6.72
C VAL A 141 -12.55 -7.40 7.86
N TRP A 142 -11.83 -6.67 8.70
CA TRP A 142 -11.18 -7.21 9.88
C TRP A 142 -12.23 -7.38 11.01
N GLY A 143 -12.45 -8.62 11.42
CA GLY A 143 -13.35 -9.01 12.50
C GLY A 143 -12.67 -9.79 13.61
#